data_aa74e9042e24301cce2977d17a2f1e78
#
_entry.id   aa74e9042e24301cce2977d17a2f1e78
#
_cell.length_a   1.000
_cell.length_b   1.000
_cell.length_c   1.000
_cell.angle_alpha   90.00
_cell.angle_beta   90.00
_cell.angle_gamma   90.00
#
_symmetry.space_group_name_H-M   'P 1'
#
loop_
_entity.id
_entity.type
_entity.pdbx_description
1 polymer ?
#
loop_
_entity_poly.entity_id
_entity_poly.type
_entity_poly.pdbx_seq_one_letter_code
_entity_poly.pdbx_strand_id
1 'polypeptide(L)'
;MSQALWLVILLVGGLAVGVYIIWFGRGAGFGAVTPWDDEEEMARKGPYFRREVVEAKVSSLFPRQDPSEILRLLDGAPPPFGAHERMQLDILKLSGGDVARLRHYIELCGSASGAVEVVNKAEYPWSSRFDSSGPAPKWIVERDTRRYLKWLKRR
;
A
#
# COMPACT_ATOMS: atom_id res chain seq x y z
N MET A 1 -21.91 2.50 -51.07
CA MET A 1 -21.81 3.15 -49.74
C MET A 1 -20.88 4.35 -49.87
N SER A 2 -21.32 5.56 -49.54
CA SER A 2 -20.54 6.78 -49.75
C SER A 2 -19.39 6.87 -48.73
N GLN A 3 -18.28 7.45 -49.13
CA GLN A 3 -17.11 7.71 -48.26
C GLN A 3 -17.53 8.50 -46.98
N ALA A 4 -18.55 9.33 -47.08
CA ALA A 4 -19.07 10.07 -45.95
C ALA A 4 -19.66 9.18 -44.83
N LEU A 5 -20.24 8.02 -45.18
CA LEU A 5 -20.79 7.08 -44.20
C LEU A 5 -19.67 6.42 -43.36
N TRP A 6 -18.54 6.11 -43.98
CA TRP A 6 -17.38 5.54 -43.30
C TRP A 6 -16.72 6.54 -42.33
N LEU A 7 -16.65 7.81 -42.70
CA LEU A 7 -16.14 8.88 -41.82
C LEU A 7 -17.04 9.07 -40.58
N VAL A 8 -18.36 9.01 -40.75
CA VAL A 8 -19.27 9.11 -39.60
C VAL A 8 -19.15 7.92 -38.66
N ILE A 9 -19.02 6.70 -39.19
CA ILE A 9 -18.83 5.49 -38.36
C ILE A 9 -17.51 5.53 -37.60
N LEU A 10 -16.44 6.00 -38.21
CA LEU A 10 -15.14 6.16 -37.55
C LEU A 10 -15.16 7.27 -36.48
N LEU A 11 -15.86 8.38 -36.72
CA LEU A 11 -15.97 9.48 -35.76
C LEU A 11 -16.84 9.09 -34.55
N VAL A 12 -17.97 8.45 -34.77
CA VAL A 12 -18.86 7.98 -33.70
C VAL A 12 -18.22 6.82 -32.93
N GLY A 13 -17.59 5.88 -33.62
CA GLY A 13 -16.85 4.78 -33.01
C GLY A 13 -15.66 5.26 -32.18
N GLY A 14 -14.87 6.21 -32.73
CA GLY A 14 -13.74 6.82 -32.01
C GLY A 14 -14.18 7.60 -30.78
N LEU A 15 -15.29 8.35 -30.85
CA LEU A 15 -15.88 9.08 -29.73
C LEU A 15 -16.40 8.13 -28.64
N ALA A 16 -17.09 7.05 -29.04
CA ALA A 16 -17.58 6.04 -28.10
C ALA A 16 -16.45 5.30 -27.37
N VAL A 17 -15.37 4.94 -28.09
CA VAL A 17 -14.16 4.33 -27.52
C VAL A 17 -13.43 5.33 -26.61
N GLY A 18 -13.33 6.59 -27.01
CA GLY A 18 -12.73 7.64 -26.21
C GLY A 18 -13.50 7.90 -24.90
N VAL A 19 -14.84 7.98 -24.99
CA VAL A 19 -15.70 8.11 -23.81
C VAL A 19 -15.65 6.84 -22.95
N TYR A 20 -15.60 5.66 -23.56
CA TYR A 20 -15.44 4.40 -22.82
C TYR A 20 -14.09 4.35 -22.08
N ILE A 21 -12.98 4.72 -22.73
CA ILE A 21 -11.67 4.78 -22.09
C ILE A 21 -11.61 5.86 -21.00
N ILE A 22 -12.25 7.02 -21.19
CA ILE A 22 -12.32 8.08 -20.17
C ILE A 22 -13.24 7.68 -19.02
N TRP A 23 -14.35 7.00 -19.28
CA TRP A 23 -15.33 6.61 -18.26
C TRP A 23 -14.96 5.31 -17.56
N PHE A 24 -14.55 4.29 -18.31
CA PHE A 24 -14.14 3.00 -17.75
C PHE A 24 -12.64 2.95 -17.42
N GLY A 25 -11.79 3.70 -18.12
CA GLY A 25 -10.41 3.90 -17.73
C GLY A 25 -10.26 4.71 -16.44
N ARG A 26 -11.24 5.57 -16.11
CA ARG A 26 -11.35 6.21 -14.78
C ARG A 26 -12.12 5.40 -13.75
N GLY A 27 -12.92 4.42 -14.16
CA GLY A 27 -13.73 3.60 -13.26
C GLY A 27 -13.28 2.15 -13.13
N ALA A 28 -12.52 1.62 -14.08
CA ALA A 28 -11.93 0.29 -14.05
C ALA A 28 -10.39 0.33 -13.99
N GLY A 29 -9.80 1.52 -14.10
CA GLY A 29 -8.42 1.73 -13.75
C GLY A 29 -8.35 1.77 -12.24
N PHE A 30 -7.81 0.78 -11.63
CA PHE A 30 -6.92 0.87 -10.49
C PHE A 30 -6.93 2.22 -9.72
N GLY A 31 -8.12 2.76 -9.53
CA GLY A 31 -8.43 3.86 -8.65
C GLY A 31 -8.75 3.35 -7.26
N ALA A 32 -8.19 2.21 -6.85
CA ALA A 32 -7.76 2.08 -5.50
C ALA A 32 -6.91 3.34 -5.29
N VAL A 33 -7.38 4.27 -4.46
CA VAL A 33 -6.49 5.25 -3.83
C VAL A 33 -5.35 4.39 -3.34
N THR A 34 -4.31 4.29 -4.19
CA THR A 34 -3.13 3.57 -3.75
C THR A 34 -2.71 4.37 -2.53
N PRO A 35 -2.47 3.73 -1.40
CA PRO A 35 -2.02 4.41 -0.18
C PRO A 35 -0.79 5.29 -0.41
N TRP A 36 -0.25 5.25 -1.61
CA TRP A 36 0.92 5.95 -2.12
C TRP A 36 0.63 7.34 -2.69
N ASP A 37 -0.64 7.63 -3.07
CA ASP A 37 -1.00 8.84 -3.82
C ASP A 37 -1.50 9.99 -2.94
N ASP A 38 -1.71 9.76 -1.63
CA ASP A 38 -2.07 10.80 -0.69
C ASP A 38 -0.80 11.44 -0.08
N GLU A 39 -0.27 12.48 -0.76
CA GLU A 39 0.90 13.23 -0.31
C GLU A 39 0.72 13.76 1.12
N GLU A 40 -0.48 14.19 1.49
CA GLU A 40 -0.77 14.71 2.83
C GLU A 40 -0.68 13.60 3.88
N GLU A 41 -1.15 12.40 3.56
CA GLU A 41 -1.08 11.25 4.45
C GLU A 41 0.35 10.75 4.59
N MET A 42 1.11 10.71 3.49
CA MET A 42 2.53 10.38 3.49
C MET A 42 3.34 11.40 4.29
N ALA A 43 3.03 12.70 4.17
CA ALA A 43 3.66 13.75 4.97
C ALA A 43 3.38 13.57 6.47
N ARG A 44 2.18 13.14 6.85
CA ARG A 44 1.85 12.85 8.26
C ARG A 44 2.59 11.64 8.82
N LYS A 45 2.85 10.61 8.02
CA LYS A 45 3.55 9.38 8.41
C LYS A 45 5.07 9.51 8.23
N GLY A 46 5.52 10.30 7.27
CA GLY A 46 6.92 10.42 6.86
C GLY A 46 7.92 10.60 8.02
N PRO A 47 7.66 11.41 9.05
CA PRO A 47 8.57 11.57 10.18
C PRO A 47 8.84 10.30 10.98
N TYR A 48 7.97 9.29 10.86
CA TYR A 48 8.09 8.03 11.58
C TYR A 48 8.78 6.92 10.76
N PHE A 49 8.97 7.12 9.45
CA PHE A 49 9.67 6.16 8.58
C PHE A 49 11.18 6.39 8.64
N ARG A 50 11.77 6.05 9.79
CA ARG A 50 13.19 6.20 10.08
C ARG A 50 13.75 4.92 10.66
N ARG A 51 15.04 4.69 10.43
CA ARG A 51 15.76 3.51 10.93
C ARG A 51 15.63 3.36 12.45
N GLU A 52 15.75 4.43 13.19
CA GLU A 52 15.65 4.41 14.65
C GLU A 52 14.28 3.92 15.15
N VAL A 53 13.21 4.21 14.39
CA VAL A 53 11.86 3.72 14.71
C VAL A 53 11.76 2.22 14.43
N VAL A 54 12.36 1.73 13.34
CA VAL A 54 12.44 0.29 13.03
C VAL A 54 13.17 -0.45 14.14
N GLU A 55 14.34 0.03 14.55
CA GLU A 55 15.17 -0.57 15.63
C GLU A 55 14.42 -0.60 16.96
N ALA A 56 13.76 0.50 17.32
CA ALA A 56 12.93 0.55 18.53
C ALA A 56 11.77 -0.46 18.49
N LYS A 57 11.12 -0.63 17.31
CA LYS A 57 10.06 -1.61 17.13
C LYS A 57 10.57 -3.04 17.17
N VAL A 58 11.72 -3.34 16.59
CA VAL A 58 12.36 -4.65 16.70
C VAL A 58 12.61 -4.99 18.17
N SER A 59 13.24 -4.11 18.92
CA SER A 59 13.53 -4.32 20.34
C SER A 59 12.26 -4.53 21.19
N SER A 60 11.19 -3.79 20.85
CA SER A 60 9.91 -3.88 21.57
C SER A 60 9.13 -5.15 21.24
N LEU A 61 9.09 -5.55 19.95
CA LEU A 61 8.28 -6.69 19.48
C LEU A 61 8.99 -8.04 19.66
N PHE A 62 10.31 -8.05 19.62
CA PHE A 62 11.14 -9.26 19.69
C PHE A 62 12.11 -9.26 20.89
N PRO A 63 11.60 -9.13 22.13
CA PRO A 63 12.46 -8.94 23.31
C PRO A 63 13.31 -10.18 23.68
N ARG A 64 13.03 -11.33 23.06
CA ARG A 64 13.76 -12.60 23.31
C ARG A 64 14.70 -13.01 22.18
N GLN A 65 14.69 -12.27 21.06
CA GLN A 65 15.54 -12.50 19.88
C GLN A 65 16.68 -11.51 19.85
N ASP A 66 17.75 -11.86 19.15
CA ASP A 66 18.82 -10.91 18.84
C ASP A 66 18.29 -9.85 17.86
N PRO A 67 18.25 -8.57 18.26
CA PRO A 67 17.78 -7.49 17.38
C PRO A 67 18.53 -7.44 16.06
N SER A 68 19.84 -7.77 16.05
CA SER A 68 20.67 -7.75 14.85
C SER A 68 20.22 -8.80 13.83
N GLU A 69 19.78 -9.98 14.29
CA GLU A 69 19.23 -11.01 13.40
C GLU A 69 17.92 -10.58 12.76
N ILE A 70 17.02 -10.00 13.54
CA ILE A 70 15.73 -9.50 13.04
C ILE A 70 15.94 -8.36 12.04
N LEU A 71 16.85 -7.42 12.34
CA LEU A 71 17.18 -6.32 11.43
C LEU A 71 17.78 -6.84 10.12
N ARG A 72 18.68 -7.83 10.18
CA ARG A 72 19.25 -8.45 8.99
C ARG A 72 18.19 -9.12 8.10
N LEU A 73 17.19 -9.78 8.70
CA LEU A 73 16.07 -10.35 7.95
C LEU A 73 15.25 -9.25 7.26
N LEU A 74 14.98 -8.15 7.94
CA LEU A 74 14.25 -7.00 7.39
C LEU A 74 15.02 -6.29 6.28
N ASP A 75 16.33 -6.16 6.42
CA ASP A 75 17.20 -5.53 5.41
C ASP A 75 17.26 -6.36 4.11
N GLY A 76 16.95 -7.64 4.18
CA GLY A 76 16.76 -8.50 3.01
C GLY A 76 15.40 -8.37 2.32
N ALA A 77 14.45 -7.64 2.90
CA ALA A 77 13.15 -7.41 2.28
C ALA A 77 13.28 -6.43 1.10
N PRO A 78 12.73 -6.75 -0.08
CA PRO A 78 12.82 -5.86 -1.22
C PRO A 78 12.04 -4.56 -0.96
N PRO A 79 12.63 -3.38 -1.22
CA PRO A 79 11.94 -2.12 -1.02
C PRO A 79 10.90 -1.92 -2.14
N PRO A 80 9.60 -1.83 -1.84
CA PRO A 80 8.65 -1.37 -2.83
C PRO A 80 8.80 0.14 -2.98
N PHE A 81 8.96 0.62 -4.20
CA PHE A 81 8.90 2.04 -4.54
C PHE A 81 9.82 2.97 -3.70
N GLY A 82 10.93 2.48 -3.18
CA GLY A 82 11.96 3.28 -2.49
C GLY A 82 11.69 3.61 -1.01
N ALA A 83 10.63 3.08 -0.41
CA ALA A 83 10.31 3.34 1.00
C ALA A 83 10.67 2.15 1.91
N HIS A 84 11.96 1.86 2.04
CA HIS A 84 12.46 0.67 2.74
C HIS A 84 12.00 0.60 4.21
N GLU A 85 12.19 1.64 5.00
CA GLU A 85 11.79 1.68 6.42
C GLU A 85 10.28 1.57 6.60
N ARG A 86 9.49 2.13 5.68
CA ARG A 86 8.04 1.98 5.69
C ARG A 86 7.65 0.52 5.60
N MET A 87 8.19 -0.21 4.62
CA MET A 87 7.90 -1.62 4.44
C MET A 87 8.35 -2.46 5.63
N GLN A 88 9.51 -2.18 6.20
CA GLN A 88 10.00 -2.86 7.39
C GLN A 88 9.03 -2.67 8.58
N LEU A 89 8.50 -1.47 8.77
CA LEU A 89 7.50 -1.19 9.81
C LEU A 89 6.17 -1.90 9.57
N ASP A 90 5.73 -2.01 8.31
CA ASP A 90 4.52 -2.75 7.96
C ASP A 90 4.66 -4.24 8.23
N ILE A 91 5.78 -4.84 7.84
CA ILE A 91 6.14 -6.22 8.14
C ILE A 91 6.18 -6.44 9.66
N LEU A 92 6.84 -5.57 10.41
CA LEU A 92 6.91 -5.64 11.87
C LEU A 92 5.53 -5.57 12.52
N LYS A 93 4.67 -4.68 12.05
CA LYS A 93 3.31 -4.55 12.56
C LYS A 93 2.49 -5.83 12.33
N LEU A 94 2.57 -6.41 11.15
CA LEU A 94 1.84 -7.63 10.79
C LEU A 94 2.39 -8.87 11.47
N SER A 95 3.71 -8.94 11.69
CA SER A 95 4.35 -10.05 12.39
C SER A 95 3.93 -10.14 13.86
N GLY A 96 3.72 -8.98 14.51
CA GLY A 96 3.33 -8.91 15.91
C GLY A 96 4.31 -9.57 16.87
N GLY A 97 5.61 -9.63 16.52
CA GLY A 97 6.66 -10.27 17.32
C GLY A 97 6.85 -11.77 17.06
N ASP A 98 6.17 -12.35 16.07
CA ASP A 98 6.35 -13.73 15.63
C ASP A 98 7.35 -13.82 14.47
N VAL A 99 8.45 -14.57 14.65
CA VAL A 99 9.52 -14.71 13.64
C VAL A 99 9.04 -15.46 12.39
N ALA A 100 8.16 -16.46 12.54
CA ALA A 100 7.65 -17.22 11.39
C ALA A 100 6.76 -16.31 10.51
N ARG A 101 5.91 -15.50 11.14
CA ARG A 101 5.10 -14.48 10.43
C ARG A 101 5.97 -13.39 9.82
N LEU A 102 7.06 -12.97 10.50
CA LEU A 102 8.01 -12.02 9.95
C LEU A 102 8.58 -12.53 8.62
N ARG A 103 9.09 -13.76 8.59
CA ARG A 103 9.62 -14.40 7.37
C ARG A 103 8.57 -14.51 6.28
N HIS A 104 7.36 -14.93 6.62
CA HIS A 104 6.24 -15.01 5.67
C HIS A 104 5.96 -13.66 4.98
N TYR A 105 5.89 -12.56 5.73
CA TYR A 105 5.65 -11.24 5.15
C TYR A 105 6.84 -10.71 4.35
N ILE A 106 8.07 -11.06 4.73
CA ILE A 106 9.26 -10.75 3.91
C ILE A 106 9.19 -11.47 2.55
N GLU A 107 8.85 -12.75 2.53
CA GLU A 107 8.67 -13.52 1.30
C GLU A 107 7.55 -12.95 0.43
N LEU A 108 6.42 -12.59 1.03
CA LEU A 108 5.28 -11.99 0.33
C LEU A 108 5.69 -10.69 -0.38
N CYS A 109 6.53 -9.86 0.24
CA CYS A 109 7.08 -8.65 -0.35
C CYS A 109 8.03 -8.90 -1.53
N GLY A 110 8.40 -10.14 -1.83
CA GLY A 110 9.18 -10.49 -3.03
C GLY A 110 8.45 -10.23 -4.35
N SER A 111 7.15 -9.95 -4.32
CA SER A 111 6.35 -9.54 -5.48
C SER A 111 5.73 -8.16 -5.26
N ALA A 112 5.51 -7.41 -6.35
CA ALA A 112 4.85 -6.10 -6.28
C ALA A 112 3.43 -6.18 -5.68
N SER A 113 2.65 -7.20 -6.05
CA SER A 113 1.31 -7.43 -5.52
C SER A 113 1.34 -7.78 -4.03
N GLY A 114 2.30 -8.60 -3.59
CA GLY A 114 2.48 -8.94 -2.19
C GLY A 114 2.90 -7.75 -1.34
N ALA A 115 3.76 -6.88 -1.87
CA ALA A 115 4.16 -5.65 -1.19
C ALA A 115 2.94 -4.71 -0.98
N VAL A 116 2.09 -4.54 -2.01
CA VAL A 116 0.83 -3.78 -1.91
C VAL A 116 -0.11 -4.42 -0.87
N GLU A 117 -0.21 -5.75 -0.85
CA GLU A 117 -1.01 -6.47 0.13
C GLU A 117 -0.53 -6.23 1.57
N VAL A 118 0.80 -6.24 1.79
CA VAL A 118 1.39 -5.98 3.11
C VAL A 118 1.04 -4.57 3.59
N VAL A 119 1.22 -3.55 2.74
CA VAL A 119 0.88 -2.16 3.09
C VAL A 119 -0.62 -2.03 3.38
N ASN A 120 -1.48 -2.57 2.52
CA ASN A 120 -2.93 -2.52 2.71
C ASN A 120 -3.35 -3.16 4.04
N LYS A 121 -2.83 -4.34 4.37
CA LYS A 121 -3.12 -5.00 5.64
C LYS A 121 -2.57 -4.26 6.85
N ALA A 122 -1.37 -3.67 6.72
CA ALA A 122 -0.72 -2.99 7.82
C ALA A 122 -1.33 -1.61 8.08
N GLU A 123 -1.44 -0.78 7.07
CA GLU A 123 -1.82 0.62 7.20
C GLU A 123 -3.34 0.82 7.08
N TYR A 124 -4.01 0.06 6.18
CA TYR A 124 -5.39 0.26 5.76
C TYR A 124 -6.29 -0.98 5.93
N PRO A 125 -6.29 -1.65 7.08
CA PRO A 125 -6.95 -2.94 7.26
C PRO A 125 -8.47 -2.92 7.04
N TRP A 126 -9.10 -1.76 7.10
CA TRP A 126 -10.52 -1.56 6.84
C TRP A 126 -10.78 -0.92 5.48
N SER A 127 -9.96 0.08 5.10
CA SER A 127 -10.09 0.78 3.82
C SER A 127 -9.87 -0.15 2.64
N SER A 128 -8.90 -1.05 2.72
CA SER A 128 -8.56 -2.02 1.67
C SER A 128 -9.67 -3.03 1.35
N ARG A 129 -10.71 -3.13 2.20
CA ARG A 129 -11.87 -4.00 1.94
C ARG A 129 -12.88 -3.41 0.95
N PHE A 130 -12.72 -2.14 0.59
CA PHE A 130 -13.63 -1.43 -0.32
C PHE A 130 -13.22 -1.51 -1.79
N ASP A 131 -12.06 -2.08 -2.13
CA ASP A 131 -11.51 -2.12 -3.50
C ASP A 131 -12.48 -2.67 -4.56
N SER A 132 -13.35 -3.60 -4.19
CA SER A 132 -14.34 -4.19 -5.10
C SER A 132 -15.65 -3.39 -5.20
N SER A 133 -15.92 -2.47 -4.29
CA SER A 133 -17.18 -1.73 -4.18
C SER A 133 -17.06 -0.22 -4.38
N GLY A 134 -15.84 0.27 -4.62
CA GLY A 134 -15.54 1.69 -4.78
C GLY A 134 -14.59 2.22 -3.70
N PRO A 135 -14.24 3.51 -3.76
CA PRO A 135 -13.30 4.11 -2.81
C PRO A 135 -13.84 4.06 -1.38
N ALA A 136 -12.95 3.73 -0.45
CA ALA A 136 -13.30 3.72 0.97
C ALA A 136 -13.76 5.12 1.43
N PRO A 137 -14.80 5.20 2.28
CA PRO A 137 -15.21 6.47 2.89
C PRO A 137 -14.06 7.14 3.63
N LYS A 138 -13.92 8.47 3.48
CA LYS A 138 -12.80 9.25 4.05
C LYS A 138 -12.61 9.00 5.55
N TRP A 139 -13.69 8.88 6.32
CA TRP A 139 -13.59 8.61 7.77
C TRP A 139 -12.97 7.25 8.11
N ILE A 140 -13.10 6.25 7.23
CA ILE A 140 -12.46 4.94 7.40
C ILE A 140 -10.95 5.07 7.18
N VAL A 141 -10.54 5.75 6.10
CA VAL A 141 -9.12 6.03 5.79
C VAL A 141 -8.48 6.79 6.97
N GLU A 142 -9.10 7.87 7.43
CA GLU A 142 -8.61 8.64 8.59
C GLU A 142 -8.52 7.82 9.88
N ARG A 143 -9.45 6.87 10.09
CA ARG A 143 -9.39 5.98 11.24
C ARG A 143 -8.22 5.01 11.15
N ASP A 144 -7.99 4.42 9.98
CA ASP A 144 -6.88 3.49 9.76
C ASP A 144 -5.55 4.23 9.94
N THR A 145 -5.40 5.41 9.35
CA THR A 145 -4.23 6.30 9.52
C THR A 145 -3.97 6.62 10.98
N ARG A 146 -5.00 7.04 11.73
CA ARG A 146 -4.85 7.34 13.17
C ARG A 146 -4.40 6.11 13.98
N ARG A 147 -4.90 4.92 13.65
CA ARG A 147 -4.49 3.67 14.30
C ARG A 147 -3.04 3.31 14.00
N TYR A 148 -2.63 3.47 12.74
CA TYR A 148 -1.26 3.22 12.33
C TYR A 148 -0.29 4.19 13.00
N LEU A 149 -0.58 5.49 12.99
CA LEU A 149 0.20 6.50 13.70
C LEU A 149 0.30 6.24 15.21
N LYS A 150 -0.81 5.81 15.84
CA LYS A 150 -0.80 5.42 17.25
C LYS A 150 0.12 4.22 17.50
N TRP A 151 0.17 3.26 16.58
CA TRP A 151 1.08 2.13 16.68
C TRP A 151 2.54 2.57 16.50
N LEU A 152 2.84 3.43 15.52
CA LEU A 152 4.18 3.97 15.31
C LEU A 152 4.73 4.70 16.54
N LYS A 153 3.88 5.47 17.23
CA LYS A 153 4.25 6.25 18.44
C LYS A 153 4.46 5.40 19.70
N ARG A 154 3.93 4.18 19.77
CA ARG A 154 4.15 3.29 20.91
C ARG A 154 5.61 2.85 20.93
N ARG A 155 6.28 3.05 22.05
CA ARG A 155 7.62 2.50 22.32
C ARG A 155 7.51 1.06 22.78
#